data_e2fe51410f53704b568ecc1be55ea746
#
_entry.id   e2fe51410f53704b568ecc1be55ea746
#
_cell.length_a   1.000
_cell.length_b   1.000
_cell.length_c   1.000
_cell.angle_alpha   90.00
_cell.angle_beta   90.00
_cell.angle_gamma   90.00
#
_symmetry.space_group_name_H-M   'P 1'
#
loop_
_entity.id
_entity.type
_entity.pdbx_description
1 polymer ?
#
loop_
_entity_poly.entity_id
_entity_poly.type
_entity_poly.pdbx_seq_one_letter_code
_entity_poly.pdbx_strand_id
1 'polypeptide(L)'
;MKKQQVIYSLLFVCFILFGTTSQIRAATTETVTLSVHKLLFEDGQLPDLQTNGGVLSQEDLPAYRGLNGVTFSLYDVTDHYYSYVKKGLTKEQVRSKIAKQNPTQYLRSGVTETQHAESGIVNFNVPKYKASGSYQGEYAVYLLIESHAPATVKERAAPLVVTLPVYQNDQEESTIHLYPKNEEIAYTKPPFEKQVLDKKNSYAYGDHVSYQITTTIPVDSWNYSTYQISDQADNGLVMKEGSLHVQVGEQKTIDYQSSVEKNGFTIQISPKTLAEFSGEKMTITYEMSLENAQIEQTDFTNTATLTPGNHPAIKTKTTVKSGRQTFTKVDLKNRKKTLAGAEFIVQNQKGQSLSRLDEKNKWLEVDKTQPVASLEKQVVILTSDTKGNFSINGLPDGTYQLHEIKAPTGYQRAETPVVFNIDAMFPSSEPLSVINQKKNVRWLPKTNDSQQKGLIVLGILLIFLAGGVMVFKWKEKRRRNK
;
A
#
# COMPACT_ATOMS: atom_id res chain seq x y z
N MET A 1 93.50 42.78 -28.56
CA MET A 1 93.04 43.86 -29.42
C MET A 1 91.73 44.43 -28.84
N LYS A 2 91.91 45.66 -28.44
CA LYS A 2 91.05 46.69 -27.99
C LYS A 2 89.62 46.66 -28.61
N LYS A 3 88.57 46.89 -27.75
CA LYS A 3 87.52 47.83 -28.04
C LYS A 3 86.91 48.33 -26.72
N GLN A 4 86.85 49.65 -26.66
CA GLN A 4 86.46 50.55 -25.59
C GLN A 4 84.96 50.37 -25.20
N GLN A 5 84.72 50.47 -23.91
CA GLN A 5 83.40 50.75 -23.34
C GLN A 5 83.16 52.24 -23.29
N VAL A 6 81.97 52.70 -23.76
CA VAL A 6 81.47 54.06 -23.59
C VAL A 6 80.36 53.93 -22.55
N ILE A 7 80.59 54.61 -21.41
CA ILE A 7 79.64 54.78 -20.32
C ILE A 7 78.71 55.94 -20.64
N TYR A 8 77.43 55.74 -20.78
CA TYR A 8 76.45 56.81 -20.73
C TYR A 8 75.78 56.84 -19.37
N SER A 9 76.04 57.83 -18.60
CA SER A 9 75.39 58.17 -17.37
C SER A 9 74.03 58.82 -17.71
N LEU A 10 72.94 58.16 -17.38
CA LEU A 10 71.58 58.73 -17.49
C LEU A 10 71.10 59.10 -16.10
N LEU A 11 71.05 60.40 -15.84
CA LEU A 11 70.39 60.95 -14.64
C LEU A 11 68.87 60.61 -14.70
N PHE A 12 68.40 59.79 -13.75
CA PHE A 12 67.00 59.53 -13.55
C PHE A 12 66.46 60.48 -12.50
N VAL A 13 65.73 61.51 -12.95
CA VAL A 13 65.01 62.44 -12.06
C VAL A 13 63.74 61.69 -11.58
N CYS A 14 63.74 61.30 -10.32
CA CYS A 14 62.54 60.77 -9.67
C CYS A 14 61.54 61.89 -9.41
N PHE A 15 60.51 61.97 -10.24
CA PHE A 15 59.29 62.72 -9.92
C PHE A 15 58.45 61.87 -8.96
N ILE A 16 58.48 62.25 -7.70
CA ILE A 16 57.55 61.67 -6.71
C ILE A 16 56.16 62.29 -6.92
N LEU A 17 55.32 61.64 -7.73
CA LEU A 17 53.90 61.91 -7.77
C LEU A 17 53.26 61.33 -6.51
N PHE A 18 52.96 62.21 -5.53
CA PHE A 18 52.03 61.87 -4.49
C PHE A 18 50.64 61.66 -5.14
N GLY A 19 50.39 60.45 -5.64
CA GLY A 19 49.04 60.02 -5.97
C GLY A 19 48.27 59.81 -4.66
N THR A 20 47.36 60.69 -4.33
CA THR A 20 46.33 60.45 -3.35
C THR A 20 45.46 59.31 -3.88
N THR A 21 45.75 58.06 -3.42
CA THR A 21 44.83 56.97 -3.61
C THR A 21 43.61 57.29 -2.77
N SER A 22 42.59 57.90 -3.40
CA SER A 22 41.25 57.85 -2.85
C SER A 22 40.86 56.35 -2.75
N GLN A 23 40.98 55.80 -1.58
CA GLN A 23 40.33 54.54 -1.31
C GLN A 23 38.84 54.79 -1.53
N ILE A 24 38.34 54.32 -2.65
CA ILE A 24 36.89 54.13 -2.84
C ILE A 24 36.51 53.08 -1.80
N ARG A 25 36.17 53.55 -0.61
CA ARG A 25 35.49 52.70 0.38
C ARG A 25 34.19 52.31 -0.31
N ALA A 26 34.09 51.04 -0.75
CA ALA A 26 32.81 50.49 -1.12
C ALA A 26 31.86 50.76 0.07
N ALA A 27 30.92 51.67 -0.12
CA ALA A 27 29.91 51.92 0.89
C ALA A 27 29.23 50.61 1.15
N THR A 28 29.42 50.02 2.33
CA THR A 28 28.65 48.88 2.79
C THR A 28 27.20 49.35 2.81
N THR A 29 26.41 48.91 1.83
CA THR A 29 25.00 49.26 1.76
C THR A 29 24.34 48.60 2.96
N GLU A 30 23.91 49.38 3.94
CA GLU A 30 23.13 48.83 5.06
C GLU A 30 21.92 48.11 4.51
N THR A 31 21.72 46.86 4.96
CA THR A 31 20.62 45.99 4.51
C THR A 31 19.71 45.59 5.66
N VAL A 32 18.47 45.32 5.32
CA VAL A 32 17.44 44.81 6.22
C VAL A 32 16.88 43.50 5.62
N THR A 33 16.59 42.53 6.45
CA THR A 33 15.94 41.28 6.03
C THR A 33 14.42 41.39 6.19
N LEU A 34 13.68 41.22 5.10
CA LEU A 34 12.24 41.02 5.15
C LEU A 34 11.98 39.49 5.23
N SER A 35 11.60 39.00 6.38
CA SER A 35 11.27 37.58 6.60
C SER A 35 9.76 37.39 6.47
N VAL A 36 9.37 36.74 5.39
CA VAL A 36 7.94 36.46 5.09
C VAL A 36 7.57 35.10 5.61
N HIS A 37 6.58 35.06 6.49
CA HIS A 37 5.96 33.86 7.05
C HIS A 37 4.57 33.71 6.45
N LYS A 38 4.42 32.90 5.45
CA LYS A 38 3.15 32.68 4.78
C LYS A 38 2.23 31.76 5.58
N LEU A 39 1.10 32.27 6.01
CA LEU A 39 0.11 31.56 6.83
C LEU A 39 -1.10 31.15 6.01
N LEU A 40 -1.59 29.92 6.22
CA LEU A 40 -2.81 29.38 5.64
C LEU A 40 -3.79 29.00 6.77
N PHE A 41 -4.99 29.53 6.70
CA PHE A 41 -6.09 29.29 7.61
C PHE A 41 -7.15 28.42 6.96
N GLU A 42 -7.89 27.64 7.74
CA GLU A 42 -9.07 26.92 7.25
C GLU A 42 -10.16 27.90 6.77
N ASP A 43 -11.04 27.44 5.90
CA ASP A 43 -12.16 28.24 5.38
C ASP A 43 -13.01 28.82 6.53
N GLY A 44 -13.28 30.13 6.46
CA GLY A 44 -14.01 30.86 7.50
C GLY A 44 -13.22 31.18 8.77
N GLN A 45 -11.92 30.86 8.86
CA GLN A 45 -11.07 31.10 10.03
C GLN A 45 -10.05 32.22 9.81
N LEU A 46 -10.14 32.98 8.69
CA LEU A 46 -9.18 34.06 8.43
C LEU A 46 -9.33 35.17 9.49
N PRO A 47 -8.27 35.45 10.30
CA PRO A 47 -8.36 36.48 11.33
C PRO A 47 -8.34 37.90 10.73
N ASP A 48 -8.84 38.86 11.47
CA ASP A 48 -8.77 40.28 11.13
C ASP A 48 -7.32 40.75 10.89
N LEU A 49 -7.21 41.93 10.28
CA LEU A 49 -5.90 42.55 10.00
C LEU A 49 -5.12 42.78 11.29
N GLN A 50 -3.87 42.34 11.29
CA GLN A 50 -2.93 42.52 12.39
C GLN A 50 -1.74 43.36 11.96
N THR A 51 -1.11 44.01 12.95
CA THR A 51 0.12 44.80 12.74
C THR A 51 1.28 43.84 12.50
N ASN A 52 2.02 44.05 11.37
CA ASN A 52 3.26 43.33 11.09
C ASN A 52 4.45 44.09 11.73
N GLY A 53 5.55 43.38 12.03
CA GLY A 53 6.78 44.01 12.51
C GLY A 53 7.61 43.13 13.44
N GLY A 54 6.98 42.48 14.42
CA GLY A 54 7.63 41.57 15.34
C GLY A 54 7.28 40.10 15.10
N VAL A 55 7.88 39.19 15.88
CA VAL A 55 7.55 37.78 15.86
C VAL A 55 6.13 37.58 16.46
N LEU A 56 5.25 36.93 15.69
CA LEU A 56 3.88 36.71 16.09
C LEU A 56 3.82 35.52 17.06
N SER A 57 3.08 35.68 18.19
CA SER A 57 2.78 34.56 19.09
C SER A 57 1.67 33.68 18.51
N GLN A 58 1.83 32.35 18.56
CA GLN A 58 0.77 31.41 18.15
C GLN A 58 -0.51 31.52 18.99
N GLU A 59 -0.40 32.05 20.22
CA GLU A 59 -1.54 32.18 21.15
C GLU A 59 -2.55 33.25 20.67
N ASP A 60 -2.13 34.15 19.80
CA ASP A 60 -2.94 35.28 19.33
C ASP A 60 -3.72 34.99 18.04
N LEU A 61 -3.58 33.79 17.46
CA LEU A 61 -4.17 33.44 16.17
C LEU A 61 -4.99 32.14 16.25
N PRO A 62 -6.07 32.00 15.44
CA PRO A 62 -6.67 30.71 15.17
C PRO A 62 -5.61 29.73 14.65
N ALA A 63 -5.92 28.42 14.68
CA ALA A 63 -5.03 27.40 14.15
C ALA A 63 -4.67 27.71 12.67
N TYR A 64 -3.37 27.72 12.38
CA TYR A 64 -2.85 27.94 11.04
C TYR A 64 -1.72 26.97 10.73
N ARG A 65 -1.36 26.89 9.46
CA ARG A 65 -0.17 26.17 9.00
C ARG A 65 0.66 27.04 8.07
N GLY A 66 1.98 26.83 8.02
CA GLY A 66 2.83 27.49 7.03
C GLY A 66 2.54 26.93 5.63
N LEU A 67 2.49 27.80 4.62
CA LEU A 67 2.21 27.43 3.24
C LEU A 67 3.45 27.59 2.36
N ASN A 68 4.00 26.46 1.88
CA ASN A 68 5.08 26.41 0.89
C ASN A 68 4.54 26.59 -0.54
N GLY A 69 5.44 26.94 -1.47
CA GLY A 69 5.11 27.06 -2.89
C GLY A 69 4.43 28.37 -3.28
N VAL A 70 4.35 29.34 -2.38
CA VAL A 70 3.85 30.69 -2.67
C VAL A 70 4.98 31.57 -3.20
N THR A 71 4.77 32.16 -4.35
CA THR A 71 5.76 33.11 -4.93
C THR A 71 5.43 34.54 -4.55
N PHE A 72 6.41 35.22 -3.94
CA PHE A 72 6.34 36.64 -3.66
C PHE A 72 7.26 37.41 -4.61
N SER A 73 6.74 38.52 -5.17
CA SER A 73 7.50 39.49 -5.94
C SER A 73 7.65 40.76 -5.14
N LEU A 74 8.87 41.23 -5.01
CA LEU A 74 9.24 42.42 -4.25
C LEU A 74 9.62 43.56 -5.19
N TYR A 75 9.07 44.74 -4.96
CA TYR A 75 9.26 45.96 -5.76
C TYR A 75 9.80 47.09 -4.89
N ASP A 76 10.74 47.85 -5.40
CA ASP A 76 11.16 49.14 -4.82
C ASP A 76 10.22 50.24 -5.31
N VAL A 77 9.42 50.78 -4.41
CA VAL A 77 8.41 51.82 -4.68
C VAL A 77 8.73 53.14 -4.00
N THR A 78 9.97 53.33 -3.58
CA THR A 78 10.46 54.49 -2.84
C THR A 78 10.14 55.79 -3.55
N ASP A 79 10.47 55.90 -4.85
CA ASP A 79 10.21 57.11 -5.62
C ASP A 79 8.72 57.46 -5.70
N HIS A 80 7.85 56.46 -5.86
CA HIS A 80 6.41 56.66 -5.87
C HIS A 80 5.91 57.11 -4.49
N TYR A 81 6.39 56.48 -3.41
CA TYR A 81 6.00 56.80 -2.05
C TYR A 81 6.28 58.27 -1.73
N TYR A 82 7.52 58.71 -1.85
CA TYR A 82 7.91 60.09 -1.52
C TYR A 82 7.29 61.11 -2.48
N SER A 83 7.07 60.77 -3.74
CA SER A 83 6.35 61.67 -4.66
C SER A 83 4.92 61.95 -4.22
N TYR A 84 4.22 60.94 -3.66
CA TYR A 84 2.86 61.08 -3.13
C TYR A 84 2.86 61.86 -1.79
N VAL A 85 3.81 61.61 -0.91
CA VAL A 85 4.00 62.40 0.32
C VAL A 85 4.23 63.88 -0.02
N LYS A 86 5.09 64.18 -0.99
CA LYS A 86 5.36 65.54 -1.46
C LYS A 86 4.12 66.25 -2.04
N LYS A 87 3.14 65.45 -2.56
CA LYS A 87 1.84 65.96 -3.03
C LYS A 87 0.81 66.14 -1.89
N GLY A 88 1.20 65.95 -0.63
CA GLY A 88 0.36 66.20 0.54
C GLY A 88 -0.55 65.07 0.94
N LEU A 89 -0.37 63.84 0.39
CA LEU A 89 -1.15 62.65 0.84
C LEU A 89 -0.66 62.20 2.23
N THR A 90 -1.59 61.72 3.05
CA THR A 90 -1.23 61.06 4.33
C THR A 90 -0.53 59.71 4.08
N LYS A 91 0.23 59.24 5.07
CA LYS A 91 0.96 57.96 4.96
C LYS A 91 -0.01 56.78 4.64
N GLU A 92 -1.20 56.77 5.21
CA GLU A 92 -2.24 55.75 4.98
C GLU A 92 -2.76 55.82 3.54
N GLN A 93 -3.04 57.04 3.03
CA GLN A 93 -3.47 57.26 1.65
C GLN A 93 -2.40 56.80 0.66
N VAL A 94 -1.12 57.07 0.95
CA VAL A 94 0.01 56.67 0.11
C VAL A 94 0.12 55.15 0.10
N ARG A 95 0.10 54.49 1.26
CA ARG A 95 0.14 53.02 1.35
C ARG A 95 -1.01 52.36 0.59
N SER A 96 -2.24 52.83 0.78
CA SER A 96 -3.41 52.33 0.07
C SER A 96 -3.29 52.49 -1.46
N LYS A 97 -2.71 53.63 -1.91
CA LYS A 97 -2.50 53.91 -3.33
C LYS A 97 -1.42 53.02 -3.93
N ILE A 98 -0.33 52.79 -3.19
CA ILE A 98 0.78 51.92 -3.61
C ILE A 98 0.34 50.45 -3.64
N ALA A 99 -0.40 49.99 -2.65
CA ALA A 99 -0.91 48.62 -2.59
C ALA A 99 -1.80 48.22 -3.79
N LYS A 100 -2.40 49.23 -4.46
CA LYS A 100 -3.21 49.04 -5.67
C LYS A 100 -2.42 49.11 -6.97
N GLN A 101 -1.10 49.34 -6.90
CA GLN A 101 -0.25 49.33 -8.08
C GLN A 101 0.07 47.91 -8.54
N ASN A 102 0.29 47.77 -9.84
CA ASN A 102 0.74 46.56 -10.49
C ASN A 102 2.05 46.80 -11.26
N PRO A 103 3.18 46.96 -10.54
CA PRO A 103 4.46 47.24 -11.22
C PRO A 103 4.84 46.02 -12.07
N THR A 104 5.43 46.26 -13.24
CA THR A 104 5.80 45.18 -14.18
C THR A 104 7.21 44.64 -13.94
N GLN A 105 8.06 45.39 -13.25
CA GLN A 105 9.45 45.02 -13.01
C GLN A 105 9.71 44.89 -11.51
N TYR A 106 9.88 43.63 -11.04
CA TYR A 106 10.23 43.36 -9.65
C TYR A 106 11.73 43.46 -9.40
N LEU A 107 12.10 43.84 -8.18
CA LEU A 107 13.48 43.86 -7.69
C LEU A 107 14.01 42.46 -7.43
N ARG A 108 13.20 41.63 -6.77
CA ARG A 108 13.47 40.23 -6.42
C ARG A 108 12.17 39.40 -6.42
N SER A 109 12.33 38.10 -6.60
CA SER A 109 11.26 37.14 -6.42
C SER A 109 11.77 35.95 -5.60
N GLY A 110 10.91 35.33 -4.81
CA GLY A 110 11.26 34.18 -4.01
C GLY A 110 10.03 33.32 -3.74
N VAL A 111 10.24 32.02 -3.50
CA VAL A 111 9.21 31.03 -3.22
C VAL A 111 9.30 30.61 -1.75
N THR A 112 8.16 30.47 -1.09
CA THR A 112 8.12 29.99 0.30
C THR A 112 8.47 28.53 0.39
N GLU A 113 9.34 28.19 1.33
CA GLU A 113 9.86 26.85 1.59
C GLU A 113 9.89 26.55 3.09
N THR A 114 10.20 25.32 3.45
CA THR A 114 10.44 24.95 4.86
C THR A 114 11.87 25.31 5.25
N GLN A 115 12.01 26.20 6.23
CA GLN A 115 13.29 26.62 6.81
C GLN A 115 13.27 26.41 8.33
N HIS A 116 14.32 25.79 8.90
CA HIS A 116 14.44 25.51 10.34
C HIS A 116 13.21 24.82 10.95
N ALA A 117 12.62 23.85 10.23
CA ALA A 117 11.39 23.12 10.60
C ALA A 117 10.09 23.96 10.55
N GLU A 118 10.11 25.22 10.14
CA GLU A 118 8.95 26.07 9.91
C GLU A 118 8.67 26.14 8.40
N SER A 119 7.43 25.86 7.99
CA SER A 119 6.99 25.94 6.60
C SER A 119 6.49 27.34 6.26
N GLY A 120 6.54 27.71 4.98
CA GLY A 120 6.00 28.97 4.51
C GLY A 120 6.98 30.16 4.57
N ILE A 121 8.28 29.93 4.65
CA ILE A 121 9.29 30.97 4.85
C ILE A 121 9.95 31.38 3.53
N VAL A 122 10.05 32.69 3.30
CA VAL A 122 10.95 33.28 2.29
C VAL A 122 11.58 34.57 2.81
N ASN A 123 12.88 34.73 2.58
CA ASN A 123 13.66 35.87 3.06
C ASN A 123 14.17 36.75 1.89
N PHE A 124 14.02 38.07 2.04
CA PHE A 124 14.54 39.04 1.11
C PHE A 124 15.52 39.97 1.84
N ASN A 125 16.80 39.93 1.48
CA ASN A 125 17.78 40.90 1.98
C ASN A 125 17.77 42.10 1.06
N VAL A 126 17.40 43.29 1.56
CA VAL A 126 17.16 44.50 0.79
C VAL A 126 17.92 45.72 1.34
N PRO A 127 18.29 46.69 0.50
CA PRO A 127 18.90 47.93 0.96
C PRO A 127 17.97 48.70 1.92
N LYS A 128 18.55 49.26 2.98
CA LYS A 128 17.82 50.11 3.95
C LYS A 128 17.47 51.48 3.34
N TYR A 129 18.30 51.95 2.44
CA TYR A 129 18.16 53.26 1.79
C TYR A 129 18.02 53.08 0.28
N LYS A 130 17.33 54.04 -0.36
CA LYS A 130 17.25 54.13 -1.82
C LYS A 130 18.63 54.30 -2.44
N ALA A 131 19.03 53.36 -3.29
CA ALA A 131 20.37 53.31 -3.86
C ALA A 131 20.58 54.35 -4.98
N SER A 132 19.55 54.70 -5.74
CA SER A 132 19.60 55.63 -6.87
C SER A 132 18.24 56.22 -7.19
N GLY A 133 18.18 57.31 -7.96
CA GLY A 133 16.93 57.95 -8.37
C GLY A 133 16.66 59.27 -7.65
N SER A 134 15.43 59.79 -7.77
CA SER A 134 15.04 61.11 -7.27
C SER A 134 15.08 61.26 -5.75
N TYR A 135 14.99 60.13 -5.03
CA TYR A 135 15.00 60.10 -3.58
C TYR A 135 16.16 59.22 -3.04
N GLN A 136 17.31 59.26 -3.72
CA GLN A 136 18.52 58.57 -3.28
C GLN A 136 18.91 58.98 -1.86
N GLY A 137 19.22 58.02 -0.99
CA GLY A 137 19.58 58.23 0.41
C GLY A 137 18.40 58.30 1.37
N GLU A 138 17.17 58.43 0.89
CA GLU A 138 15.97 58.27 1.73
C GLU A 138 15.74 56.80 2.13
N TYR A 139 15.03 56.57 3.22
CA TYR A 139 14.65 55.22 3.63
C TYR A 139 13.82 54.52 2.55
N ALA A 140 14.19 53.30 2.21
CA ALA A 140 13.54 52.57 1.16
C ALA A 140 12.12 52.14 1.53
N VAL A 141 11.26 52.06 0.53
CA VAL A 141 9.88 51.56 0.66
C VAL A 141 9.69 50.43 -0.33
N TYR A 142 9.20 49.30 0.16
CA TYR A 142 9.00 48.09 -0.62
C TYR A 142 7.53 47.71 -0.72
N LEU A 143 7.15 47.22 -1.88
CA LEU A 143 5.85 46.58 -2.12
C LEU A 143 6.07 45.09 -2.34
N LEU A 144 5.45 44.24 -1.52
CA LEU A 144 5.45 42.79 -1.62
C LEU A 144 4.10 42.33 -2.14
N ILE A 145 4.13 41.60 -3.26
CA ILE A 145 2.93 41.06 -3.92
C ILE A 145 3.04 39.53 -3.98
N GLU A 146 2.00 38.82 -3.56
CA GLU A 146 1.83 37.41 -3.81
C GLU A 146 1.49 37.17 -5.28
N SER A 147 2.50 36.86 -6.10
CA SER A 147 2.36 36.70 -7.56
C SER A 147 1.85 35.35 -7.99
N HIS A 148 2.10 34.29 -7.17
CA HIS A 148 1.60 32.95 -7.38
C HIS A 148 1.28 32.30 -6.03
N ALA A 149 0.19 31.51 -5.97
CA ALA A 149 -0.18 30.68 -4.82
C ALA A 149 -0.58 29.28 -5.29
N PRO A 150 -0.39 28.25 -4.43
CA PRO A 150 -0.97 26.93 -4.66
C PRO A 150 -2.49 26.98 -4.87
N ALA A 151 -3.00 26.05 -5.63
CA ALA A 151 -4.41 25.98 -6.02
C ALA A 151 -5.40 25.80 -4.84
N THR A 152 -4.89 25.44 -3.66
CA THR A 152 -5.70 25.32 -2.43
C THR A 152 -6.07 26.68 -1.80
N VAL A 153 -5.48 27.76 -2.30
CA VAL A 153 -5.71 29.11 -1.77
C VAL A 153 -6.95 29.73 -2.42
N LYS A 154 -7.88 30.19 -1.59
CA LYS A 154 -9.14 30.83 -2.04
C LYS A 154 -8.88 32.17 -2.72
N GLU A 155 -8.08 33.02 -2.07
CA GLU A 155 -7.67 34.33 -2.58
C GLU A 155 -6.23 34.61 -2.19
N ARG A 156 -5.49 35.34 -3.05
CA ARG A 156 -4.13 35.78 -2.73
C ARG A 156 -4.15 36.82 -1.62
N ALA A 157 -3.10 36.84 -0.80
CA ALA A 157 -2.97 37.85 0.23
C ALA A 157 -2.90 39.27 -0.39
N ALA A 158 -3.46 40.22 0.31
CA ALA A 158 -3.39 41.63 -0.06
C ALA A 158 -1.90 42.06 -0.13
N PRO A 159 -1.53 42.95 -1.11
CA PRO A 159 -0.18 43.48 -1.21
C PRO A 159 0.25 44.20 0.07
N LEU A 160 1.49 43.95 0.50
CA LEU A 160 2.07 44.57 1.69
C LEU A 160 3.03 45.72 1.31
N VAL A 161 2.80 46.90 1.88
CA VAL A 161 3.72 48.06 1.73
C VAL A 161 4.56 48.18 2.99
N VAL A 162 5.86 47.94 2.87
CA VAL A 162 6.83 47.99 3.96
C VAL A 162 7.61 49.29 3.84
N THR A 163 7.46 50.19 4.83
CA THR A 163 8.21 51.46 4.92
C THR A 163 9.31 51.32 5.96
N LEU A 164 10.54 51.50 5.56
CA LEU A 164 11.68 51.53 6.48
C LEU A 164 11.86 52.93 7.11
N PRO A 165 12.47 53.05 8.31
CA PRO A 165 12.79 51.94 9.24
C PRO A 165 11.58 51.45 10.01
N VAL A 166 11.64 50.18 10.49
CA VAL A 166 10.68 49.64 11.41
C VAL A 166 11.28 49.59 12.81
N TYR A 167 10.54 50.07 13.81
CA TYR A 167 10.97 50.06 15.21
C TYR A 167 10.09 49.14 16.03
N GLN A 168 10.71 48.38 16.93
CA GLN A 168 10.06 47.61 17.96
C GLN A 168 10.73 47.91 19.32
N ASN A 169 9.96 48.29 20.33
CA ASN A 169 10.48 48.69 21.63
C ASN A 169 11.61 49.76 21.54
N ASP A 170 11.42 50.77 20.69
CA ASP A 170 12.37 51.87 20.42
C ASP A 170 13.71 51.43 19.81
N GLN A 171 13.81 50.16 19.37
CA GLN A 171 14.98 49.65 18.63
C GLN A 171 14.63 49.46 17.17
N GLU A 172 15.56 49.84 16.28
CA GLU A 172 15.41 49.60 14.86
C GLU A 172 15.64 48.14 14.52
N GLU A 173 14.67 47.52 13.85
CA GLU A 173 14.72 46.11 13.46
C GLU A 173 15.58 45.88 12.23
N SER A 174 16.55 44.97 12.32
CA SER A 174 17.34 44.47 11.18
C SER A 174 16.65 43.34 10.43
N THR A 175 15.70 42.64 11.07
CA THR A 175 14.83 41.63 10.47
C THR A 175 13.37 41.98 10.74
N ILE A 176 12.62 42.18 9.67
CA ILE A 176 11.19 42.54 9.74
C ILE A 176 10.36 41.32 9.36
N HIS A 177 9.57 40.84 10.30
CA HIS A 177 8.68 39.70 10.13
C HIS A 177 7.34 40.13 9.53
N LEU A 178 6.95 39.50 8.42
CA LEU A 178 5.73 39.76 7.65
C LEU A 178 4.89 38.52 7.59
N TYR A 179 3.59 38.62 7.90
CA TYR A 179 2.67 37.49 8.01
C TYR A 179 1.50 37.61 7.01
N PRO A 180 1.75 37.46 5.68
CA PRO A 180 0.67 37.43 4.71
C PRO A 180 -0.16 36.18 4.93
N LYS A 181 -1.50 36.34 4.98
CA LYS A 181 -2.47 35.33 5.33
C LYS A 181 -3.28 34.96 4.12
N ASN A 182 -3.52 33.66 3.93
CA ASN A 182 -4.49 33.14 2.98
C ASN A 182 -5.51 32.24 3.69
N GLU A 183 -6.65 32.13 3.07
CA GLU A 183 -7.71 31.21 3.44
C GLU A 183 -7.70 30.02 2.48
N GLU A 184 -7.87 28.82 3.01
CA GLU A 184 -7.98 27.61 2.21
C GLU A 184 -9.37 27.51 1.59
N ILE A 185 -9.46 26.95 0.38
CA ILE A 185 -10.76 26.59 -0.20
C ILE A 185 -11.40 25.50 0.65
N ALA A 186 -12.68 25.65 0.99
CA ALA A 186 -13.43 24.64 1.73
C ALA A 186 -13.38 23.29 1.00
N TYR A 187 -12.71 22.32 1.62
CA TYR A 187 -12.63 20.97 1.08
C TYR A 187 -13.89 20.17 1.41
N THR A 188 -14.63 19.83 0.38
CA THR A 188 -15.72 18.86 0.52
C THR A 188 -15.21 17.47 0.19
N LYS A 189 -15.12 16.63 1.22
CA LYS A 189 -14.68 15.24 1.07
C LYS A 189 -15.59 14.51 0.05
N PRO A 190 -15.06 14.05 -1.10
CA PRO A 190 -15.87 13.31 -2.05
C PRO A 190 -16.30 11.95 -1.48
N PRO A 191 -17.48 11.43 -1.83
CA PRO A 191 -17.85 10.06 -1.54
C PRO A 191 -16.83 9.13 -2.21
N PHE A 192 -16.42 8.09 -1.51
CA PHE A 192 -15.47 7.11 -2.03
C PHE A 192 -15.86 5.72 -1.52
N GLU A 193 -16.39 4.91 -2.42
CA GLU A 193 -16.98 3.62 -2.09
C GLU A 193 -16.34 2.51 -2.92
N LYS A 194 -16.22 1.33 -2.32
CA LYS A 194 -15.75 0.11 -2.97
C LYS A 194 -16.71 -1.03 -2.65
N GLN A 195 -17.08 -1.78 -3.67
CA GLN A 195 -17.94 -2.94 -3.52
C GLN A 195 -17.49 -4.11 -4.38
N VAL A 196 -17.92 -5.31 -3.99
CA VAL A 196 -17.88 -6.52 -4.80
C VAL A 196 -19.20 -6.62 -5.56
N LEU A 197 -19.12 -6.81 -6.88
CA LEU A 197 -20.31 -6.90 -7.73
C LEU A 197 -20.95 -8.30 -7.67
N ASP A 198 -20.13 -9.33 -7.55
CA ASP A 198 -20.56 -10.72 -7.43
C ASP A 198 -21.00 -10.99 -5.99
N LYS A 199 -22.27 -11.05 -5.74
CA LYS A 199 -22.79 -11.27 -4.38
C LYS A 199 -22.73 -12.74 -3.96
N LYS A 200 -21.53 -13.35 -3.99
CA LYS A 200 -21.28 -14.69 -3.44
C LYS A 200 -20.91 -14.59 -1.96
N ASN A 201 -21.33 -15.57 -1.17
CA ASN A 201 -20.94 -15.66 0.24
C ASN A 201 -19.45 -16.04 0.38
N SER A 202 -18.95 -16.85 -0.57
CA SER A 202 -17.57 -17.33 -0.59
C SER A 202 -17.10 -17.67 -2.00
N TYR A 203 -15.78 -17.75 -2.16
CA TYR A 203 -15.11 -17.96 -3.44
C TYR A 203 -14.17 -19.16 -3.38
N ALA A 204 -14.12 -19.90 -4.48
CA ALA A 204 -13.11 -20.95 -4.68
C ALA A 204 -11.79 -20.34 -5.20
N TYR A 205 -10.68 -21.04 -4.97
CA TYR A 205 -9.45 -20.75 -5.71
C TYR A 205 -9.70 -20.89 -7.22
N GLY A 206 -9.27 -19.90 -8.00
CA GLY A 206 -9.53 -19.75 -9.42
C GLY A 206 -10.83 -19.03 -9.78
N ASP A 207 -11.68 -18.69 -8.81
CA ASP A 207 -12.83 -17.82 -9.06
C ASP A 207 -12.38 -16.39 -9.36
N HIS A 208 -13.16 -15.72 -10.21
CA HIS A 208 -13.01 -14.28 -10.45
C HIS A 208 -13.92 -13.51 -9.49
N VAL A 209 -13.38 -12.40 -8.97
CA VAL A 209 -14.08 -11.44 -8.14
C VAL A 209 -14.13 -10.13 -8.87
N SER A 210 -15.33 -9.62 -9.16
CA SER A 210 -15.55 -8.35 -9.84
C SER A 210 -15.73 -7.23 -8.83
N TYR A 211 -14.89 -6.19 -8.95
CA TYR A 211 -14.89 -5.03 -8.07
C TYR A 211 -15.38 -3.77 -8.76
N GLN A 212 -15.96 -2.88 -7.99
CA GLN A 212 -16.30 -1.53 -8.41
C GLN A 212 -15.86 -0.53 -7.35
N ILE A 213 -15.20 0.54 -7.79
CA ILE A 213 -14.93 1.74 -7.00
C ILE A 213 -15.73 2.88 -7.60
N THR A 214 -16.39 3.68 -6.77
CA THR A 214 -17.12 4.87 -7.19
C THR A 214 -16.69 6.09 -6.38
N THR A 215 -16.62 7.24 -7.05
CA THR A 215 -16.40 8.53 -6.43
C THR A 215 -17.10 9.61 -7.25
N THR A 216 -17.29 10.79 -6.66
CA THR A 216 -17.71 11.99 -7.41
C THR A 216 -16.49 12.89 -7.58
N ILE A 217 -16.25 13.35 -8.79
CA ILE A 217 -15.16 14.29 -9.07
C ILE A 217 -15.49 15.62 -8.39
N PRO A 218 -14.64 16.12 -7.48
CA PRO A 218 -14.90 17.36 -6.77
C PRO A 218 -15.05 18.56 -7.71
N VAL A 219 -15.98 19.47 -7.40
CA VAL A 219 -16.24 20.66 -8.22
C VAL A 219 -15.06 21.61 -8.27
N ASP A 220 -14.19 21.57 -7.28
CA ASP A 220 -12.96 22.34 -7.16
C ASP A 220 -11.71 21.58 -7.65
N SER A 221 -11.89 20.48 -8.36
CA SER A 221 -10.82 19.60 -8.84
C SER A 221 -9.77 20.27 -9.72
N TRP A 222 -10.13 21.40 -10.35
CA TRP A 222 -9.20 22.25 -11.10
C TRP A 222 -8.08 22.85 -10.23
N ASN A 223 -8.28 22.92 -8.89
CA ASN A 223 -7.32 23.39 -7.91
C ASN A 223 -6.37 22.30 -7.41
N TYR A 224 -6.59 21.03 -7.75
CA TYR A 224 -5.78 19.94 -7.22
C TYR A 224 -4.42 19.89 -7.88
N SER A 225 -3.38 19.62 -7.10
CA SER A 225 -2.02 19.39 -7.63
C SER A 225 -1.91 18.00 -8.29
N THR A 226 -2.62 17.02 -7.75
CA THR A 226 -2.66 15.62 -8.22
C THR A 226 -4.03 15.01 -7.91
N TYR A 227 -4.42 13.98 -8.65
CA TYR A 227 -5.57 13.14 -8.31
C TYR A 227 -5.22 11.70 -8.60
N GLN A 228 -5.10 10.92 -7.54
CA GLN A 228 -4.66 9.54 -7.65
C GLN A 228 -5.63 8.60 -6.96
N ILE A 229 -5.94 7.50 -7.63
CA ILE A 229 -6.67 6.37 -7.05
C ILE A 229 -5.77 5.15 -7.13
N SER A 230 -5.50 4.52 -5.99
CA SER A 230 -4.77 3.26 -5.93
C SER A 230 -5.62 2.18 -5.28
N ASP A 231 -5.38 0.96 -5.70
CA ASP A 231 -6.02 -0.25 -5.17
C ASP A 231 -4.94 -1.25 -4.80
N GLN A 232 -5.05 -1.85 -3.63
CA GLN A 232 -4.11 -2.82 -3.12
C GLN A 232 -4.83 -3.92 -2.39
N ALA A 233 -4.70 -5.14 -2.89
CA ALA A 233 -5.28 -6.33 -2.30
C ALA A 233 -4.25 -7.17 -1.53
N ASP A 234 -4.75 -8.02 -0.64
CA ASP A 234 -3.97 -9.06 0.03
C ASP A 234 -3.38 -10.05 -0.98
N ASN A 235 -2.33 -10.73 -0.56
CA ASN A 235 -1.79 -11.87 -1.31
C ASN A 235 -2.88 -12.92 -1.51
N GLY A 236 -2.99 -13.43 -2.75
CA GLY A 236 -4.04 -14.35 -3.14
C GLY A 236 -5.11 -13.73 -4.04
N LEU A 237 -5.27 -12.41 -4.02
CA LEU A 237 -6.05 -11.70 -5.03
C LEU A 237 -5.10 -11.14 -6.10
N VAL A 238 -5.26 -11.60 -7.33
CA VAL A 238 -4.39 -11.25 -8.46
C VAL A 238 -5.18 -10.54 -9.55
N MET A 239 -4.68 -9.39 -9.99
CA MET A 239 -5.31 -8.60 -11.05
C MET A 239 -5.41 -9.41 -12.34
N LYS A 240 -6.59 -9.38 -12.95
CA LYS A 240 -6.80 -9.91 -14.30
C LYS A 240 -6.36 -8.88 -15.32
N GLU A 241 -5.43 -9.25 -16.19
CA GLU A 241 -4.94 -8.37 -17.24
C GLU A 241 -6.08 -7.85 -18.14
N GLY A 242 -6.04 -6.55 -18.47
CA GLY A 242 -7.02 -5.90 -19.32
C GLY A 242 -8.41 -5.70 -18.71
N SER A 243 -8.62 -6.01 -17.42
CA SER A 243 -9.92 -5.88 -16.77
C SER A 243 -10.19 -4.49 -16.19
N LEU A 244 -9.19 -3.62 -16.10
CA LEU A 244 -9.33 -2.28 -15.53
C LEU A 244 -10.01 -1.34 -16.51
N HIS A 245 -11.18 -0.80 -16.11
CA HIS A 245 -11.96 0.16 -16.89
C HIS A 245 -12.33 1.35 -16.01
N VAL A 246 -12.15 2.56 -16.57
CA VAL A 246 -12.51 3.82 -15.92
C VAL A 246 -13.55 4.54 -16.77
N GLN A 247 -14.66 4.94 -16.15
CA GLN A 247 -15.75 5.66 -16.79
C GLN A 247 -16.18 6.85 -15.95
N VAL A 248 -16.65 7.91 -16.62
CA VAL A 248 -17.18 9.11 -15.97
C VAL A 248 -18.57 9.41 -16.55
N GLY A 249 -19.51 9.77 -15.70
CA GLY A 249 -20.89 10.05 -16.08
C GLY A 249 -21.54 8.87 -16.81
N GLU A 250 -22.30 9.15 -17.85
CA GLU A 250 -22.93 8.14 -18.69
C GLU A 250 -21.96 7.65 -19.78
N GLN A 251 -21.00 6.76 -19.40
CA GLN A 251 -20.06 6.06 -20.30
C GLN A 251 -19.04 6.94 -21.04
N LYS A 252 -18.69 8.12 -20.50
CA LYS A 252 -17.58 8.91 -21.05
C LYS A 252 -16.25 8.30 -20.63
N THR A 253 -15.30 8.26 -21.55
CA THR A 253 -13.92 7.91 -21.26
C THR A 253 -13.17 9.13 -20.72
N ILE A 254 -12.26 8.93 -19.80
CA ILE A 254 -11.38 9.95 -19.25
C ILE A 254 -9.93 9.54 -19.51
N ASP A 255 -9.06 10.49 -19.84
CA ASP A 255 -7.64 10.23 -19.99
C ASP A 255 -6.96 10.07 -18.63
N TYR A 256 -6.25 8.97 -18.45
CA TYR A 256 -5.50 8.68 -17.24
C TYR A 256 -4.20 7.94 -17.52
N GLN A 257 -3.25 8.05 -16.61
CA GLN A 257 -2.08 7.19 -16.55
C GLN A 257 -2.35 6.06 -15.55
N SER A 258 -1.95 4.84 -15.88
CA SER A 258 -2.10 3.70 -14.95
C SER A 258 -0.84 2.87 -14.86
N SER A 259 -0.61 2.33 -13.66
CA SER A 259 0.34 1.24 -13.39
C SER A 259 -0.45 0.10 -12.80
N VAL A 260 -0.39 -1.07 -13.43
CA VAL A 260 -1.05 -2.29 -12.94
C VAL A 260 0.02 -3.21 -12.38
N GLU A 261 -0.19 -3.65 -11.15
CA GLU A 261 0.68 -4.56 -10.40
C GLU A 261 -0.05 -5.89 -10.18
N LYS A 262 0.67 -6.89 -9.70
CA LYS A 262 0.09 -8.22 -9.45
C LYS A 262 -1.16 -8.15 -8.57
N ASN A 263 -1.15 -7.33 -7.52
CA ASN A 263 -2.19 -7.29 -6.49
C ASN A 263 -2.98 -5.97 -6.49
N GLY A 264 -2.92 -5.18 -7.57
CA GLY A 264 -3.61 -3.90 -7.58
C GLY A 264 -3.23 -3.00 -8.74
N PHE A 265 -3.55 -1.73 -8.60
CA PHE A 265 -3.24 -0.72 -9.61
C PHE A 265 -3.13 0.67 -8.99
N THR A 266 -2.55 1.59 -9.76
CA THR A 266 -2.57 3.02 -9.50
C THR A 266 -3.04 3.75 -10.75
N ILE A 267 -4.01 4.65 -10.59
CA ILE A 267 -4.52 5.55 -11.63
C ILE A 267 -4.17 6.97 -11.22
N GLN A 268 -3.65 7.75 -12.17
CA GLN A 268 -3.37 9.15 -11.99
C GLN A 268 -4.07 9.96 -13.10
N ILE A 269 -4.83 10.97 -12.71
CA ILE A 269 -5.58 11.84 -13.62
C ILE A 269 -5.04 13.26 -13.46
N SER A 270 -4.78 13.94 -14.60
CA SER A 270 -4.30 15.33 -14.55
C SER A 270 -5.41 16.26 -14.05
N PRO A 271 -5.09 17.32 -13.26
CA PRO A 271 -6.09 18.29 -12.81
C PRO A 271 -6.87 18.95 -13.95
N LYS A 272 -6.21 19.17 -15.07
CA LYS A 272 -6.82 19.73 -16.27
C LYS A 272 -7.91 18.81 -16.82
N THR A 273 -7.60 17.53 -17.01
CA THR A 273 -8.54 16.52 -17.46
C THR A 273 -9.70 16.35 -16.48
N LEU A 274 -9.36 16.35 -15.16
CA LEU A 274 -10.36 16.17 -14.10
C LEU A 274 -11.38 17.32 -14.08
N ALA A 275 -10.93 18.55 -14.34
CA ALA A 275 -11.79 19.74 -14.36
C ALA A 275 -12.90 19.68 -15.44
N GLU A 276 -12.65 18.97 -16.55
CA GLU A 276 -13.63 18.79 -17.62
C GLU A 276 -14.85 17.95 -17.19
N PHE A 277 -14.68 17.16 -16.10
CA PHE A 277 -15.70 16.26 -15.55
C PHE A 277 -16.13 16.64 -14.13
N SER A 278 -15.93 17.89 -13.75
CA SER A 278 -16.24 18.41 -12.42
C SER A 278 -17.70 18.12 -12.03
N GLY A 279 -17.90 17.51 -10.85
CA GLY A 279 -19.22 17.11 -10.32
C GLY A 279 -19.77 15.80 -10.88
N GLU A 280 -19.13 15.18 -11.88
CA GLU A 280 -19.59 13.91 -12.45
C GLU A 280 -19.15 12.71 -11.59
N LYS A 281 -19.94 11.63 -11.64
CA LYS A 281 -19.61 10.36 -10.99
C LYS A 281 -18.56 9.62 -11.80
N MET A 282 -17.47 9.20 -11.15
CA MET A 282 -16.46 8.30 -11.70
C MET A 282 -16.72 6.88 -11.20
N THR A 283 -16.60 5.91 -12.10
CA THR A 283 -16.75 4.48 -11.82
C THR A 283 -15.56 3.74 -12.38
N ILE A 284 -14.90 2.96 -11.53
CA ILE A 284 -13.77 2.10 -11.88
C ILE A 284 -14.19 0.67 -11.65
N THR A 285 -14.11 -0.18 -12.68
CA THR A 285 -14.41 -1.61 -12.59
C THR A 285 -13.19 -2.43 -12.98
N TYR A 286 -12.99 -3.57 -12.33
CA TYR A 286 -11.91 -4.49 -12.60
C TYR A 286 -12.19 -5.86 -11.99
N GLU A 287 -11.44 -6.87 -12.43
CA GLU A 287 -11.54 -8.23 -11.94
C GLU A 287 -10.22 -8.69 -11.32
N MET A 288 -10.32 -9.49 -10.26
CA MET A 288 -9.20 -10.22 -9.68
C MET A 288 -9.52 -11.70 -9.61
N SER A 289 -8.54 -12.57 -9.80
CA SER A 289 -8.65 -13.99 -9.51
C SER A 289 -8.22 -14.29 -8.08
N LEU A 290 -8.96 -15.18 -7.40
CA LEU A 290 -8.53 -15.72 -6.11
C LEU A 290 -7.61 -16.91 -6.36
N GLU A 291 -6.31 -16.72 -6.12
CA GLU A 291 -5.30 -17.76 -6.33
C GLU A 291 -4.89 -18.44 -5.03
N ASN A 292 -4.36 -19.66 -5.16
CA ASN A 292 -3.78 -20.38 -4.03
C ASN A 292 -2.47 -19.72 -3.60
N ALA A 293 -2.51 -18.87 -2.61
CA ALA A 293 -1.35 -18.20 -2.05
C ALA A 293 -0.52 -19.08 -1.09
N GLN A 294 -0.85 -20.37 -0.97
CA GLN A 294 -0.25 -21.31 0.02
C GLN A 294 -0.36 -20.81 1.49
N ILE A 295 -1.31 -19.93 1.75
CA ILE A 295 -1.52 -19.29 3.05
C ILE A 295 -2.78 -19.90 3.66
N GLU A 296 -2.78 -20.11 4.97
CA GLU A 296 -3.96 -20.53 5.73
C GLU A 296 -5.01 -19.41 5.88
N GLN A 297 -5.02 -18.47 4.95
CA GLN A 297 -5.88 -17.29 4.95
C GLN A 297 -7.25 -17.64 4.38
N THR A 298 -8.31 -17.19 5.04
CA THR A 298 -9.71 -17.35 4.63
C THR A 298 -10.37 -16.03 4.24
N ASP A 299 -9.83 -14.92 4.73
CA ASP A 299 -10.31 -13.57 4.49
C ASP A 299 -9.30 -12.81 3.62
N PHE A 300 -9.76 -12.29 2.48
CA PHE A 300 -8.91 -11.57 1.52
C PHE A 300 -9.44 -10.15 1.38
N THR A 301 -8.70 -9.20 1.96
CA THR A 301 -9.07 -7.78 1.95
C THR A 301 -8.47 -7.07 0.74
N ASN A 302 -9.26 -6.21 0.14
CA ASN A 302 -8.82 -5.33 -0.94
C ASN A 302 -9.17 -3.88 -0.59
N THR A 303 -8.16 -3.00 -0.55
CA THR A 303 -8.26 -1.61 -0.09
C THR A 303 -8.03 -0.65 -1.25
N ALA A 304 -8.98 0.26 -1.45
CA ALA A 304 -8.82 1.39 -2.36
C ALA A 304 -8.48 2.66 -1.58
N THR A 305 -7.63 3.51 -2.16
CA THR A 305 -7.21 4.80 -1.61
C THR A 305 -7.36 5.87 -2.67
N LEU A 306 -8.08 6.94 -2.35
CA LEU A 306 -8.16 8.16 -3.14
C LEU A 306 -7.28 9.23 -2.49
N THR A 307 -6.37 9.82 -3.27
CA THR A 307 -5.52 10.95 -2.86
C THR A 307 -5.89 12.17 -3.70
N PRO A 308 -6.75 13.07 -3.17
CA PRO A 308 -7.23 14.23 -3.90
C PRO A 308 -6.34 15.45 -3.62
N GLY A 309 -5.36 15.69 -4.47
CA GLY A 309 -4.45 16.82 -4.32
C GLY A 309 -3.66 16.80 -3.03
N ASN A 310 -3.66 17.92 -2.31
CA ASN A 310 -2.99 18.08 -1.02
C ASN A 310 -3.88 17.69 0.18
N HIS A 311 -5.12 17.23 -0.07
CA HIS A 311 -6.05 16.85 0.98
C HIS A 311 -5.77 15.45 1.52
N PRO A 312 -6.26 15.12 2.73
CA PRO A 312 -6.08 13.80 3.32
C PRO A 312 -6.60 12.67 2.45
N ALA A 313 -5.86 11.58 2.37
CA ALA A 313 -6.26 10.41 1.62
C ALA A 313 -7.51 9.75 2.22
N ILE A 314 -8.41 9.31 1.35
CA ILE A 314 -9.65 8.62 1.70
C ILE A 314 -9.48 7.14 1.39
N LYS A 315 -9.81 6.27 2.34
CA LYS A 315 -9.69 4.82 2.17
C LYS A 315 -11.03 4.12 2.33
N THR A 316 -11.23 3.09 1.52
CA THR A 316 -12.35 2.14 1.61
C THR A 316 -11.85 0.74 1.32
N LYS A 317 -12.51 -0.29 1.88
CA LYS A 317 -12.09 -1.67 1.71
C LYS A 317 -13.28 -2.62 1.61
N THR A 318 -13.05 -3.74 0.94
CA THR A 318 -13.96 -4.89 0.93
C THR A 318 -13.17 -6.15 1.29
N THR A 319 -13.86 -7.16 1.80
CA THR A 319 -13.26 -8.46 2.10
C THR A 319 -14.08 -9.55 1.45
N VAL A 320 -13.43 -10.45 0.72
CA VAL A 320 -14.01 -11.69 0.21
C VAL A 320 -13.51 -12.87 1.03
N LYS A 321 -14.31 -13.93 1.11
CA LYS A 321 -14.02 -15.09 1.95
C LYS A 321 -13.84 -16.34 1.10
N SER A 322 -12.98 -17.25 1.57
CA SER A 322 -12.83 -18.60 1.02
C SER A 322 -12.82 -19.59 2.17
N GLY A 323 -13.43 -20.77 1.95
CA GLY A 323 -13.60 -21.73 3.01
C GLY A 323 -12.39 -22.61 3.22
N ARG A 324 -12.30 -23.13 4.45
CA ARG A 324 -11.25 -24.04 4.93
C ARG A 324 -11.84 -25.11 5.81
N GLN A 325 -11.30 -26.34 5.73
CA GLN A 325 -11.55 -27.39 6.70
C GLN A 325 -10.25 -28.06 7.12
N THR A 326 -10.04 -28.17 8.43
CA THR A 326 -8.93 -28.91 9.03
C THR A 326 -9.39 -30.28 9.49
N PHE A 327 -8.48 -31.26 9.43
CA PHE A 327 -8.74 -32.62 9.81
C PHE A 327 -7.64 -33.18 10.70
N THR A 328 -7.98 -34.16 11.56
CA THR A 328 -6.99 -34.92 12.30
C THR A 328 -7.25 -36.41 12.11
N LYS A 329 -6.25 -37.14 11.61
CA LYS A 329 -6.31 -38.62 11.42
C LYS A 329 -6.01 -39.33 12.71
N VAL A 330 -6.92 -40.19 13.16
CA VAL A 330 -6.85 -40.86 14.47
C VAL A 330 -7.21 -42.34 14.43
N ASP A 331 -6.74 -43.10 15.44
CA ASP A 331 -7.08 -44.51 15.65
C ASP A 331 -8.51 -44.64 16.19
N LEU A 332 -9.28 -45.61 15.70
CA LEU A 332 -10.67 -45.86 16.12
C LEU A 332 -10.79 -46.16 17.62
N LYS A 333 -9.88 -46.97 18.18
CA LYS A 333 -9.93 -47.41 19.59
C LYS A 333 -9.28 -46.41 20.54
N ASN A 334 -8.29 -45.63 20.03
CA ASN A 334 -7.60 -44.60 20.80
C ASN A 334 -7.57 -43.28 20.03
N ARG A 335 -8.58 -42.44 20.25
CA ARG A 335 -8.70 -41.13 19.57
C ARG A 335 -7.56 -40.15 19.85
N LYS A 336 -6.75 -40.35 20.90
CA LYS A 336 -5.58 -39.56 21.19
C LYS A 336 -4.35 -39.99 20.34
N LYS A 337 -4.42 -41.16 19.71
CA LYS A 337 -3.38 -41.64 18.81
C LYS A 337 -3.60 -41.10 17.40
N THR A 338 -2.78 -40.18 16.98
CA THR A 338 -2.78 -39.64 15.62
C THR A 338 -2.06 -40.55 14.64
N LEU A 339 -2.40 -40.46 13.35
CA LEU A 339 -1.92 -41.36 12.31
C LEU A 339 -1.39 -40.57 11.10
N ALA A 340 -0.13 -40.80 10.75
CA ALA A 340 0.55 -40.18 9.62
C ALA A 340 0.40 -41.00 8.32
N GLY A 341 0.53 -40.35 7.17
CA GLY A 341 0.65 -40.99 5.86
C GLY A 341 -0.64 -41.58 5.29
N ALA A 342 -1.80 -41.17 5.80
CA ALA A 342 -3.08 -41.39 5.13
C ALA A 342 -3.22 -40.36 3.99
N GLU A 343 -3.72 -40.80 2.83
CA GLU A 343 -3.93 -39.96 1.67
C GLU A 343 -5.41 -39.92 1.26
N PHE A 344 -5.88 -38.74 0.90
CA PHE A 344 -7.28 -38.44 0.63
C PHE A 344 -7.45 -37.61 -0.64
N ILE A 345 -8.60 -37.78 -1.28
CA ILE A 345 -9.14 -36.88 -2.30
C ILE A 345 -10.42 -36.24 -1.79
N VAL A 346 -10.67 -35.01 -2.22
CA VAL A 346 -11.91 -34.29 -1.91
C VAL A 346 -12.85 -34.38 -3.09
N GLN A 347 -14.13 -34.69 -2.83
CA GLN A 347 -15.17 -34.80 -3.84
C GLN A 347 -16.34 -33.86 -3.53
N ASN A 348 -16.95 -33.33 -4.61
CA ASN A 348 -18.22 -32.62 -4.52
C ASN A 348 -19.42 -33.62 -4.41
N GLN A 349 -20.64 -33.09 -4.27
CA GLN A 349 -21.86 -33.90 -4.20
C GLN A 349 -22.16 -34.72 -5.48
N LYS A 350 -21.56 -34.37 -6.62
CA LYS A 350 -21.68 -35.14 -7.88
C LYS A 350 -20.66 -36.26 -7.97
N GLY A 351 -19.79 -36.43 -6.97
CA GLY A 351 -18.75 -37.47 -6.94
C GLY A 351 -17.51 -37.11 -7.76
N GLN A 352 -17.42 -35.89 -8.26
CA GLN A 352 -16.26 -35.38 -8.96
C GLN A 352 -15.17 -34.95 -7.97
N SER A 353 -13.90 -35.22 -8.30
CA SER A 353 -12.73 -34.92 -7.46
C SER A 353 -12.11 -33.59 -7.82
N LEU A 354 -11.55 -32.88 -6.81
CA LEU A 354 -10.91 -31.59 -6.98
C LEU A 354 -9.66 -31.75 -7.85
N SER A 355 -9.61 -31.01 -8.97
CA SER A 355 -8.51 -31.04 -9.93
C SER A 355 -7.26 -30.35 -9.42
N ARG A 356 -6.10 -30.86 -9.85
CA ARG A 356 -4.78 -30.22 -9.70
C ARG A 356 -4.29 -29.56 -10.98
N LEU A 357 -4.90 -29.86 -12.14
CA LEU A 357 -4.36 -29.57 -13.46
C LEU A 357 -4.40 -28.11 -13.89
N ASP A 358 -5.19 -27.29 -13.21
CA ASP A 358 -5.22 -25.84 -13.37
C ASP A 358 -5.33 -25.19 -12.00
N GLU A 359 -4.79 -24.01 -11.85
CA GLU A 359 -4.90 -23.18 -10.64
C GLU A 359 -6.36 -22.82 -10.28
N LYS A 360 -7.31 -23.26 -11.11
CA LYS A 360 -8.75 -23.11 -10.91
C LYS A 360 -9.30 -24.41 -10.33
N ASN A 361 -10.08 -24.32 -9.24
CA ASN A 361 -10.77 -25.44 -8.62
C ASN A 361 -11.78 -26.06 -9.59
N LYS A 362 -11.29 -26.83 -10.56
CA LYS A 362 -12.12 -27.63 -11.45
C LYS A 362 -12.41 -28.99 -10.81
N TRP A 363 -13.55 -29.54 -11.14
CA TRP A 363 -14.00 -30.85 -10.65
C TRP A 363 -13.91 -31.85 -11.78
N LEU A 364 -13.21 -32.98 -11.54
CA LEU A 364 -12.97 -34.02 -12.54
C LEU A 364 -13.56 -35.35 -12.07
N GLU A 365 -14.12 -36.10 -13.01
CA GLU A 365 -14.42 -37.49 -12.78
C GLU A 365 -13.14 -38.33 -12.88
N VAL A 366 -12.80 -39.05 -11.82
CA VAL A 366 -11.61 -39.90 -11.79
C VAL A 366 -11.97 -41.31 -11.25
N ASP A 367 -11.33 -42.33 -11.81
CA ASP A 367 -11.39 -43.67 -11.29
C ASP A 367 -10.50 -43.78 -10.03
N LYS A 368 -11.15 -43.92 -8.86
CA LYS A 368 -10.51 -44.01 -7.55
C LYS A 368 -9.73 -45.33 -7.35
N THR A 369 -9.88 -46.30 -8.23
CA THR A 369 -9.16 -47.57 -8.18
C THR A 369 -7.76 -47.48 -8.78
N GLN A 370 -7.46 -46.37 -9.50
CA GLN A 370 -6.15 -46.13 -10.06
C GLN A 370 -5.07 -46.02 -8.99
N PRO A 371 -3.81 -46.37 -9.32
CA PRO A 371 -2.68 -46.13 -8.44
C PRO A 371 -2.59 -44.67 -8.01
N VAL A 372 -2.24 -44.41 -6.73
CA VAL A 372 -2.10 -43.05 -6.18
C VAL A 372 -1.23 -42.17 -7.05
N ALA A 373 -0.11 -42.66 -7.57
CA ALA A 373 0.79 -41.94 -8.46
C ALA A 373 0.13 -41.43 -9.77
N SER A 374 -0.94 -42.11 -10.22
CA SER A 374 -1.72 -41.63 -11.38
C SER A 374 -2.73 -40.56 -10.97
N LEU A 375 -3.32 -40.70 -9.79
CA LEU A 375 -4.25 -39.71 -9.21
C LEU A 375 -3.56 -38.38 -8.88
N GLU A 376 -2.33 -38.43 -8.33
CA GLU A 376 -1.53 -37.23 -8.00
C GLU A 376 -1.31 -36.27 -9.17
N LYS A 377 -1.31 -36.79 -10.40
CA LYS A 377 -1.15 -35.98 -11.61
C LYS A 377 -2.44 -35.25 -12.00
N GLN A 378 -3.58 -35.65 -11.49
CA GLN A 378 -4.90 -35.19 -11.92
C GLN A 378 -5.64 -34.41 -10.85
N VAL A 379 -5.54 -34.86 -9.59
CA VAL A 379 -6.36 -34.34 -8.48
C VAL A 379 -5.50 -33.92 -7.28
N VAL A 380 -6.07 -33.06 -6.45
CA VAL A 380 -5.46 -32.65 -5.18
C VAL A 380 -5.49 -33.84 -4.19
N ILE A 381 -4.32 -34.23 -3.70
CA ILE A 381 -4.18 -35.24 -2.66
C ILE A 381 -3.80 -34.56 -1.35
N LEU A 382 -4.59 -34.83 -0.32
CA LEU A 382 -4.32 -34.39 1.05
C LEU A 382 -3.65 -35.51 1.81
N THR A 383 -2.53 -35.25 2.50
CA THR A 383 -1.77 -36.26 3.24
C THR A 383 -1.70 -35.88 4.71
N SER A 384 -2.04 -36.83 5.60
CA SER A 384 -1.88 -36.61 7.04
C SER A 384 -0.39 -36.54 7.43
N ASP A 385 0.00 -35.48 8.14
CA ASP A 385 1.36 -35.24 8.63
C ASP A 385 1.74 -36.18 9.81
N THR A 386 2.92 -35.97 10.39
CA THR A 386 3.41 -36.74 11.53
C THR A 386 2.55 -36.61 12.78
N LYS A 387 1.76 -35.54 12.89
CA LYS A 387 0.79 -35.29 13.97
C LYS A 387 -0.63 -35.71 13.57
N GLY A 388 -0.80 -36.29 12.38
CA GLY A 388 -2.09 -36.69 11.82
C GLY A 388 -2.91 -35.54 11.24
N ASN A 389 -2.37 -34.31 11.15
CA ASN A 389 -3.10 -33.15 10.68
C ASN A 389 -3.01 -33.01 9.16
N PHE A 390 -4.07 -32.51 8.56
CA PHE A 390 -4.13 -32.09 7.16
C PHE A 390 -5.32 -31.13 6.96
N SER A 391 -5.33 -30.39 5.87
CA SER A 391 -6.37 -29.39 5.61
C SER A 391 -6.66 -29.27 4.12
N ILE A 392 -7.84 -28.74 3.81
CA ILE A 392 -8.21 -28.21 2.50
C ILE A 392 -8.60 -26.74 2.63
N ASN A 393 -8.09 -25.91 1.73
CA ASN A 393 -8.36 -24.47 1.66
C ASN A 393 -8.92 -24.16 0.27
N GLY A 394 -9.54 -22.99 0.11
CA GLY A 394 -9.96 -22.49 -1.18
C GLY A 394 -11.21 -23.13 -1.75
N LEU A 395 -12.09 -23.66 -0.91
CA LEU A 395 -13.39 -24.16 -1.33
C LEU A 395 -14.50 -23.18 -0.98
N PRO A 396 -15.51 -22.99 -1.84
CA PRO A 396 -16.68 -22.21 -1.50
C PRO A 396 -17.57 -22.95 -0.50
N ASP A 397 -18.57 -22.27 0.04
CA ASP A 397 -19.57 -22.88 0.90
C ASP A 397 -20.22 -24.10 0.22
N GLY A 398 -20.36 -25.18 0.95
CA GLY A 398 -20.93 -26.39 0.41
C GLY A 398 -20.65 -27.64 1.22
N THR A 399 -21.23 -28.74 0.76
CA THR A 399 -21.03 -30.08 1.33
C THR A 399 -20.10 -30.87 0.43
N TYR A 400 -19.09 -31.46 1.04
CA TYR A 400 -18.03 -32.21 0.38
C TYR A 400 -17.83 -33.59 1.03
N GLN A 401 -17.11 -34.44 0.32
CA GLN A 401 -16.76 -35.78 0.77
C GLN A 401 -15.24 -35.95 0.73
N LEU A 402 -14.68 -36.49 1.80
CA LEU A 402 -13.29 -36.86 1.92
C LEU A 402 -13.17 -38.39 1.74
N HIS A 403 -12.57 -38.81 0.63
CA HIS A 403 -12.33 -40.23 0.34
C HIS A 403 -10.91 -40.63 0.65
N GLU A 404 -10.71 -41.66 1.47
CA GLU A 404 -9.39 -42.21 1.70
C GLU A 404 -8.96 -43.07 0.52
N ILE A 405 -7.85 -42.75 -0.12
CA ILE A 405 -7.25 -43.52 -1.21
C ILE A 405 -6.10 -44.40 -0.72
N LYS A 406 -5.47 -44.02 0.40
CA LYS A 406 -4.42 -44.80 1.06
C LYS A 406 -4.52 -44.69 2.58
N ALA A 407 -4.56 -45.82 3.26
CA ALA A 407 -4.58 -45.86 4.72
C ALA A 407 -3.18 -45.75 5.33
N PRO A 408 -3.06 -45.28 6.58
CA PRO A 408 -1.80 -45.35 7.34
C PRO A 408 -1.28 -46.79 7.43
N THR A 409 0.02 -46.93 7.56
CA THR A 409 0.65 -48.27 7.70
C THR A 409 0.06 -49.04 8.89
N GLY A 410 -0.39 -50.28 8.63
CA GLY A 410 -1.00 -51.15 9.64
C GLY A 410 -2.52 -50.92 9.86
N TYR A 411 -3.15 -50.02 9.08
CA TYR A 411 -4.59 -49.73 9.17
C TYR A 411 -5.34 -50.17 7.92
N GLN A 412 -6.64 -50.40 8.06
CA GLN A 412 -7.54 -50.69 6.97
C GLN A 412 -7.99 -49.36 6.32
N ARG A 413 -8.04 -49.31 5.00
CA ARG A 413 -8.61 -48.18 4.28
C ARG A 413 -10.10 -48.05 4.61
N ALA A 414 -10.55 -46.83 4.90
CA ALA A 414 -11.95 -46.55 5.07
C ALA A 414 -12.66 -46.55 3.70
N GLU A 415 -13.70 -47.37 3.57
CA GLU A 415 -14.50 -47.47 2.34
C GLU A 415 -15.57 -46.37 2.26
N THR A 416 -16.11 -45.98 3.43
CA THR A 416 -17.11 -44.92 3.53
C THR A 416 -16.42 -43.56 3.62
N PRO A 417 -16.79 -42.61 2.75
CA PRO A 417 -16.24 -41.26 2.80
C PRO A 417 -16.70 -40.50 4.05
N VAL A 418 -15.88 -39.54 4.49
CA VAL A 418 -16.25 -38.62 5.56
C VAL A 418 -16.90 -37.41 4.92
N VAL A 419 -18.16 -37.13 5.25
CA VAL A 419 -18.88 -35.93 4.80
C VAL A 419 -18.48 -34.76 5.68
N PHE A 420 -18.19 -33.60 5.07
CA PHE A 420 -17.91 -32.35 5.77
C PHE A 420 -18.55 -31.17 5.07
N ASN A 421 -18.82 -30.10 5.82
CA ASN A 421 -19.40 -28.88 5.33
C ASN A 421 -18.37 -27.74 5.45
N ILE A 422 -18.33 -26.88 4.45
CA ILE A 422 -17.61 -25.61 4.49
C ILE A 422 -18.63 -24.49 4.63
N ASP A 423 -18.38 -23.61 5.60
CA ASP A 423 -19.07 -22.36 5.83
C ASP A 423 -17.98 -21.30 6.06
N ALA A 424 -17.74 -20.45 5.06
CA ALA A 424 -16.70 -19.44 5.12
C ALA A 424 -17.05 -18.26 6.05
N MET A 425 -18.34 -18.11 6.39
CA MET A 425 -18.78 -17.09 7.34
C MET A 425 -18.57 -17.54 8.79
N PHE A 426 -18.73 -18.86 9.04
CA PHE A 426 -18.60 -19.48 10.36
C PHE A 426 -17.66 -20.71 10.29
N PRO A 427 -16.35 -20.50 10.03
CA PRO A 427 -15.41 -21.60 9.91
C PRO A 427 -15.28 -22.36 11.23
N SER A 428 -15.27 -23.72 11.14
CA SER A 428 -15.04 -24.55 12.32
C SER A 428 -13.63 -24.32 12.88
N SER A 429 -13.54 -24.03 14.17
CA SER A 429 -12.27 -23.91 14.88
C SER A 429 -11.63 -25.27 15.20
N GLU A 430 -12.44 -26.35 15.27
CA GLU A 430 -11.98 -27.67 15.66
C GLU A 430 -11.74 -28.58 14.44
N PRO A 431 -10.60 -29.30 14.41
CA PRO A 431 -10.34 -30.25 13.34
C PRO A 431 -11.33 -31.43 13.36
N LEU A 432 -11.84 -31.79 12.19
CA LEU A 432 -12.70 -32.95 12.02
C LEU A 432 -11.88 -34.25 12.17
N SER A 433 -12.28 -35.13 13.10
CA SER A 433 -11.60 -36.41 13.33
C SER A 433 -11.91 -37.42 12.24
N VAL A 434 -10.88 -37.89 11.52
CA VAL A 434 -10.98 -38.95 10.51
C VAL A 434 -10.35 -40.23 11.03
N ILE A 435 -11.13 -41.32 11.02
CA ILE A 435 -10.84 -42.51 11.79
C ILE A 435 -10.37 -43.65 10.91
N ASN A 436 -9.36 -44.44 11.38
CA ASN A 436 -9.09 -45.79 10.82
C ASN A 436 -9.04 -46.86 11.90
N GLN A 437 -9.41 -48.04 11.47
CA GLN A 437 -9.32 -49.27 12.25
C GLN A 437 -8.02 -50.00 11.90
N LYS A 438 -7.32 -50.56 12.91
CA LYS A 438 -6.17 -51.41 12.67
C LYS A 438 -6.57 -52.65 11.86
N LYS A 439 -5.69 -53.08 10.98
CA LYS A 439 -5.82 -54.36 10.31
C LYS A 439 -5.85 -55.47 11.39
N ASN A 440 -6.92 -56.25 11.45
CA ASN A 440 -6.91 -57.45 12.21
C ASN A 440 -6.05 -58.46 11.45
N VAL A 441 -4.81 -58.60 11.85
CA VAL A 441 -3.99 -59.72 11.43
C VAL A 441 -4.59 -60.92 12.14
N ARG A 442 -5.59 -61.59 11.53
CA ARG A 442 -5.92 -62.97 11.93
C ARG A 442 -4.67 -63.76 11.60
N TRP A 443 -3.91 -64.13 12.63
CA TRP A 443 -2.96 -65.20 12.49
C TRP A 443 -3.79 -66.37 12.01
N LEU A 444 -3.55 -66.87 10.79
CA LEU A 444 -4.04 -68.20 10.42
C LEU A 444 -3.62 -69.10 11.59
N PRO A 445 -4.53 -69.91 12.15
CA PRO A 445 -4.13 -70.88 13.18
C PRO A 445 -2.91 -71.62 12.61
N LYS A 446 -1.77 -71.57 13.29
CA LYS A 446 -0.67 -72.47 12.97
C LYS A 446 -1.32 -73.85 13.04
N THR A 447 -1.45 -74.50 11.90
CA THR A 447 -1.84 -75.96 11.86
C THR A 447 -0.85 -76.65 12.77
N ASN A 448 -1.39 -77.18 13.88
CA ASN A 448 -0.60 -77.63 15.00
C ASN A 448 0.19 -78.84 14.55
N ASP A 449 1.43 -78.73 14.27
CA ASP A 449 2.38 -79.80 13.87
C ASP A 449 2.37 -80.96 14.89
N SER A 450 1.90 -80.71 16.10
CA SER A 450 1.69 -81.77 17.14
C SER A 450 0.48 -82.68 16.86
N GLN A 451 -0.62 -82.24 16.20
CA GLN A 451 -1.69 -83.09 15.82
C GLN A 451 -1.33 -84.00 14.64
N GLN A 452 -0.55 -83.55 13.68
CA GLN A 452 0.01 -84.38 12.62
C GLN A 452 0.95 -85.48 13.17
N LYS A 453 1.81 -85.16 14.13
CA LYS A 453 2.66 -86.13 14.79
C LYS A 453 1.86 -87.18 15.56
N GLY A 454 0.77 -86.77 16.23
CA GLY A 454 -0.16 -87.71 16.89
C GLY A 454 -0.88 -88.67 15.94
N LEU A 455 -1.34 -88.17 14.78
CA LEU A 455 -1.96 -88.98 13.74
C LEU A 455 -0.96 -89.93 13.07
N ILE A 456 0.29 -89.52 12.87
CA ILE A 456 1.34 -90.39 12.33
C ILE A 456 1.68 -91.51 13.34
N VAL A 457 1.80 -91.24 14.62
CA VAL A 457 2.02 -92.22 15.68
C VAL A 457 0.85 -93.21 15.76
N LEU A 458 -0.39 -92.69 15.68
CA LEU A 458 -1.60 -93.59 15.69
C LEU A 458 -1.62 -94.47 14.43
N GLY A 459 -1.27 -93.94 13.28
CA GLY A 459 -1.16 -94.73 12.04
C GLY A 459 -0.14 -95.85 12.11
N ILE A 460 1.04 -95.57 12.68
CA ILE A 460 2.13 -96.54 12.89
C ILE A 460 1.67 -97.64 13.87
N LEU A 461 1.02 -97.26 14.98
CA LEU A 461 0.44 -98.23 15.94
C LEU A 461 -0.58 -99.17 15.32
N LEU A 462 -1.46 -98.68 14.48
CA LEU A 462 -2.43 -99.45 13.72
C LEU A 462 -1.79 -100.45 12.74
N ILE A 463 -0.71 -100.01 12.06
CA ILE A 463 0.06 -100.90 11.17
C ILE A 463 0.73 -102.02 11.96
N PHE A 464 1.33 -101.73 13.12
CA PHE A 464 1.93 -102.74 14.00
C PHE A 464 0.86 -103.71 14.54
N LEU A 465 -0.34 -103.24 14.94
CA LEU A 465 -1.47 -104.08 15.36
C LEU A 465 -1.94 -104.99 14.23
N ALA A 466 -2.14 -104.42 13.02
CA ALA A 466 -2.54 -105.23 11.85
C ALA A 466 -1.46 -106.28 11.49
N GLY A 467 -0.18 -105.89 11.55
CA GLY A 467 0.96 -106.78 11.34
C GLY A 467 0.99 -107.89 12.39
N GLY A 468 0.75 -107.59 13.68
CA GLY A 468 0.67 -108.56 14.78
C GLY A 468 -0.48 -109.53 14.61
N VAL A 469 -1.65 -109.06 14.20
CA VAL A 469 -2.81 -109.93 13.91
C VAL A 469 -2.50 -110.81 12.70
N MET A 470 -1.84 -110.32 11.65
CA MET A 470 -1.44 -111.17 10.53
C MET A 470 -0.45 -112.27 10.90
N VAL A 471 0.59 -111.87 11.69
CA VAL A 471 1.56 -112.86 12.18
C VAL A 471 0.87 -113.86 13.12
N PHE A 472 -0.06 -113.46 13.97
CA PHE A 472 -0.80 -114.32 14.83
C PHE A 472 -1.67 -115.31 14.02
N LYS A 473 -2.44 -114.82 13.03
CA LYS A 473 -3.22 -115.67 12.13
C LYS A 473 -2.32 -116.61 11.27
N TRP A 474 -1.15 -116.15 10.87
CA TRP A 474 -0.20 -116.94 10.14
C TRP A 474 0.38 -118.06 11.02
N LYS A 475 0.70 -117.76 12.29
CA LYS A 475 1.13 -118.78 13.29
C LYS A 475 0.02 -119.80 13.62
N GLU A 476 -1.25 -119.30 13.72
CA GLU A 476 -2.38 -120.18 13.96
C GLU A 476 -2.66 -121.14 12.77
N LYS A 477 -2.55 -120.57 11.54
CA LYS A 477 -2.68 -121.40 10.31
C LYS A 477 -1.57 -122.46 10.18
N ARG A 478 -0.37 -122.13 10.67
CA ARG A 478 0.79 -123.12 10.73
C ARG A 478 0.57 -124.17 11.80
N ARG A 479 -0.17 -123.89 12.89
CA ARG A 479 -0.49 -124.89 13.94
C ARG A 479 -1.64 -125.86 13.54
N ARG A 480 -2.47 -125.49 12.60
CA ARG A 480 -3.56 -126.36 12.09
C ARG A 480 -3.15 -127.28 10.95
N ASN A 481 -1.96 -127.06 10.41
CA ASN A 481 -1.42 -127.89 9.31
C ASN A 481 -0.24 -128.79 9.73
N LYS A 482 -0.07 -129.03 11.07
CA LYS A 482 0.70 -130.12 11.68
C LYS A 482 -0.30 -131.02 12.35
#